data_18fbd185fbc5c2e82adf0e1144dec3ca
#
_entry.id   18fbd185fbc5c2e82adf0e1144dec3ca
#
_cell.length_a   1.000
_cell.length_b   1.000
_cell.length_c   1.000
_cell.angle_alpha   90.00
_cell.angle_beta   90.00
_cell.angle_gamma   90.00
#
_symmetry.space_group_name_H-M   'P 1'
#
loop_
_entity.id
_entity.type
_entity.pdbx_description
1 polymer ?
#
loop_
_entity_poly.entity_id
_entity_poly.type
_entity_poly.pdbx_seq_one_letter_code
_entity_poly.pdbx_strand_id
1 'polypeptide(L)'
;MNRIEQIVKNEPIADVISLFALCFHTMRIDQMYAQYCQDTITHRVFIDTYQSLFRKGVLSYDENGKTIKGPNWTPPAFMTDKRYD
;
A
#
# COMPACT_ATOMS: atom_id res chain seq x y z
N MET A 1 20.24 -2.69 -1.16
CA MET A 1 18.88 -2.17 -0.96
C MET A 1 17.90 -3.31 -1.21
N ASN A 2 16.98 -3.57 -0.28
CA ASN A 2 16.04 -4.66 -0.46
C ASN A 2 14.87 -4.23 -1.36
N ARG A 3 14.11 -5.23 -1.81
CA ARG A 3 13.01 -5.02 -2.75
C ARG A 3 11.89 -4.15 -2.16
N ILE A 4 11.57 -4.36 -0.88
CA ILE A 4 10.53 -3.59 -0.20
C ILE A 4 10.90 -2.12 -0.13
N GLU A 5 12.15 -1.81 0.22
CA GLU A 5 12.64 -0.44 0.28
C GLU A 5 12.54 0.26 -1.08
N GLN A 6 12.92 -0.44 -2.15
CA GLN A 6 12.83 0.10 -3.51
C GLN A 6 11.40 0.42 -3.90
N ILE A 7 10.47 -0.47 -3.61
CA ILE A 7 9.06 -0.27 -3.92
C ILE A 7 8.51 0.93 -3.15
N VAL A 8 8.76 0.99 -1.85
CA VAL A 8 8.26 2.07 -1.00
C VAL A 8 8.78 3.43 -1.45
N LYS A 9 10.05 3.50 -1.86
CA LYS A 9 10.66 4.77 -2.28
C LYS A 9 10.27 5.21 -3.68
N ASN A 10 10.04 4.27 -4.59
CA ASN A 10 9.93 4.58 -6.02
C ASN A 10 8.49 4.58 -6.55
N GLU A 11 7.59 3.84 -5.91
CA GLU A 11 6.23 3.67 -6.43
C GLU A 11 5.23 4.60 -5.73
N PRO A 12 4.13 4.97 -6.41
CA PRO A 12 3.09 5.78 -5.76
C PRO A 12 2.54 5.10 -4.52
N ILE A 13 2.27 5.90 -3.48
CA ILE A 13 1.79 5.37 -2.20
C ILE A 13 0.50 4.56 -2.36
N ALA A 14 -0.41 5.00 -3.24
CA ALA A 14 -1.67 4.26 -3.46
C ALA A 14 -1.42 2.86 -4.00
N ASP A 15 -0.47 2.72 -4.93
CA ASP A 15 -0.11 1.42 -5.50
C ASP A 15 0.53 0.51 -4.46
N VAL A 16 1.42 1.07 -3.64
CA VAL A 16 2.10 0.30 -2.59
C VAL A 16 1.09 -0.21 -1.56
N ILE A 17 0.20 0.65 -1.10
CA ILE A 17 -0.81 0.25 -0.11
C ILE A 17 -1.79 -0.78 -0.69
N SER A 18 -2.20 -0.61 -1.95
CA SER A 18 -3.15 -1.53 -2.57
C SER A 18 -2.64 -2.97 -2.64
N LEU A 19 -1.32 -3.14 -2.70
CA LEU A 19 -0.70 -4.45 -2.67
C LEU A 19 -0.34 -4.88 -1.24
N PHE A 20 0.37 -4.03 -0.50
CA PHE A 20 0.93 -4.40 0.79
C PHE A 20 -0.13 -4.61 1.87
N ALA A 21 -1.26 -3.91 1.78
CA ALA A 21 -2.34 -4.07 2.76
C ALA A 21 -2.93 -5.48 2.75
N LEU A 22 -2.75 -6.24 1.67
CA LEU A 22 -3.20 -7.63 1.58
C LEU A 22 -2.26 -8.59 2.31
N CYS A 23 -1.00 -8.20 2.51
CA CYS A 23 0.05 -9.05 3.05
C CYS A 23 0.53 -8.60 4.44
N PHE A 24 0.46 -7.31 4.74
CA PHE A 24 1.02 -6.72 5.95
C PHE A 24 -0.05 -5.96 6.72
N HIS A 25 0.12 -5.93 8.03
CA HIS A 25 -0.71 -5.12 8.90
C HIS A 25 -0.49 -3.64 8.63
N THR A 26 -1.53 -2.82 8.82
CA THR A 26 -1.48 -1.37 8.58
C THR A 26 -0.32 -0.69 9.32
N MET A 27 -0.12 -1.02 10.59
CA MET A 27 0.98 -0.47 11.38
C MET A 27 2.34 -0.76 10.77
N ARG A 28 2.52 -1.95 10.20
CA ARG A 28 3.79 -2.32 9.59
C ARG A 28 4.08 -1.50 8.35
N ILE A 29 3.05 -1.24 7.54
CA ILE A 29 3.20 -0.41 6.34
C ILE A 29 3.53 1.03 6.74
N ASP A 30 2.85 1.56 7.74
CA ASP A 30 3.13 2.90 8.28
C ASP A 30 4.59 3.01 8.75
N GLN A 31 5.09 1.98 9.44
CA GLN A 31 6.48 1.94 9.89
C GLN A 31 7.45 1.92 8.72
N MET A 32 7.14 1.23 7.63
CA MET A 32 7.97 1.23 6.43
C MET A 32 8.09 2.64 5.84
N TYR A 33 6.99 3.37 5.77
CA TYR A 33 7.02 4.75 5.27
C TYR A 33 7.73 5.68 6.23
N ALA A 34 7.57 5.50 7.53
CA ALA A 34 8.30 6.28 8.53
C ALA A 34 9.81 6.05 8.41
N GLN A 35 10.21 4.82 8.12
CA GLN A 35 11.62 4.46 8.00
C GLN A 35 12.25 4.93 6.70
N TYR A 36 11.56 4.80 5.57
CA TYR A 36 12.14 5.02 4.24
C TYR A 36 11.76 6.35 3.59
N CYS A 37 10.64 6.94 3.98
CA CYS A 37 10.10 8.12 3.30
C CYS A 37 9.60 9.19 4.27
N GLN A 38 10.18 9.29 5.47
CA GLN A 38 9.65 10.18 6.52
C GLN A 38 9.60 11.66 6.12
N ASP A 39 10.45 12.09 5.19
CA ASP A 39 10.47 13.48 4.72
C ASP A 39 9.47 13.73 3.58
N THR A 40 9.01 12.67 2.93
CA THR A 40 8.16 12.75 1.74
C THR A 40 6.72 12.38 2.03
N ILE A 41 6.52 11.32 2.82
CA ILE A 41 5.18 10.81 3.12
C ILE A 41 4.93 10.97 4.62
N THR A 42 4.01 11.86 4.96
CA THR A 42 3.60 12.04 6.35
C THR A 42 2.58 10.98 6.74
N HIS A 43 2.43 10.77 8.03
CA HIS A 43 1.41 9.85 8.56
C HIS A 43 0.00 10.21 8.04
N ARG A 44 -0.30 11.52 7.95
CA ARG A 44 -1.59 11.99 7.46
C ARG A 44 -1.83 11.59 6.01
N VAL A 45 -0.83 11.75 5.15
CA VAL A 45 -0.93 11.35 3.73
C VAL A 45 -1.15 9.84 3.64
N PHE A 46 -0.45 9.06 4.47
CA PHE A 46 -0.63 7.61 4.52
C PHE A 46 -2.07 7.25 4.88
N ILE A 47 -2.61 7.81 5.95
CA ILE A 47 -3.96 7.50 6.42
C ILE A 47 -5.02 7.94 5.40
N ASP A 48 -4.88 9.15 4.82
CA ASP A 48 -5.81 9.66 3.83
C ASP A 48 -5.85 8.75 2.59
N THR A 49 -4.68 8.30 2.13
CA THR A 49 -4.59 7.39 0.98
C THR A 49 -5.21 6.04 1.30
N TYR A 50 -4.92 5.51 2.49
CA TYR A 50 -5.47 4.23 2.94
C TYR A 50 -6.99 4.25 2.94
N GLN A 51 -7.58 5.29 3.55
CA GLN A 51 -9.04 5.45 3.59
C GLN A 51 -9.64 5.64 2.20
N SER A 52 -8.96 6.38 1.33
CA SER A 52 -9.41 6.60 -0.04
C SER A 52 -9.53 5.29 -0.81
N LEU A 53 -8.60 4.37 -0.62
CA LEU A 53 -8.64 3.06 -1.29
C LEU A 53 -9.86 2.24 -0.88
N PHE A 54 -10.27 2.32 0.39
CA PHE A 54 -11.50 1.66 0.84
C PHE A 54 -12.74 2.32 0.26
N ARG A 55 -12.78 3.66 0.21
CA ARG A 55 -13.92 4.39 -0.37
C ARG A 55 -14.09 4.09 -1.86
N LYS A 56 -13.00 3.94 -2.58
CA LYS A 56 -13.04 3.65 -4.03
C LYS A 56 -13.29 2.19 -4.35
N GLY A 57 -13.35 1.33 -3.36
CA GLY A 57 -13.58 -0.10 -3.57
C GLY A 57 -12.34 -0.86 -4.02
N VAL A 58 -11.17 -0.27 -3.93
CA VAL A 58 -9.91 -0.97 -4.24
C VAL A 58 -9.59 -1.97 -3.15
N LEU A 59 -9.81 -1.59 -1.89
CA LEU A 59 -9.64 -2.47 -0.73
C LEU A 59 -10.97 -2.64 -0.02
N SER A 60 -11.12 -3.75 0.68
CA SER A 60 -12.31 -4.05 1.47
C SER A 60 -11.92 -4.85 2.71
N TYR A 61 -12.88 -5.14 3.58
CA TYR A 61 -12.69 -6.02 4.74
C TYR A 61 -13.54 -7.26 4.57
N ASP A 62 -13.02 -8.40 5.02
CA ASP A 62 -13.85 -9.61 5.10
C ASP A 62 -14.64 -9.59 6.42
N GLU A 63 -15.41 -10.65 6.66
CA GLU A 63 -16.24 -10.77 7.86
C GLU A 63 -15.45 -10.79 9.17
N ASN A 64 -14.15 -11.10 9.09
CA ASN A 64 -13.26 -11.10 10.25
C ASN A 64 -12.49 -9.80 10.42
N GLY A 65 -12.73 -8.80 9.56
CA GLY A 65 -12.05 -7.52 9.60
C GLY A 65 -10.68 -7.53 8.94
N LYS A 66 -10.32 -8.59 8.21
CA LYS A 66 -9.06 -8.66 7.48
C LYS A 66 -9.17 -7.89 6.18
N THR A 67 -8.13 -7.15 5.81
CA THR A 67 -8.09 -6.43 4.54
C THR A 67 -7.97 -7.40 3.37
N ILE A 68 -8.87 -7.25 2.41
CA ILE A 68 -8.92 -8.08 1.19
C ILE A 68 -9.05 -7.18 -0.03
N LYS A 69 -8.90 -7.78 -1.21
CA LYS A 69 -9.13 -7.06 -2.48
C LYS A 69 -10.59 -6.65 -2.57
N GLY A 70 -10.81 -5.35 -2.85
CA GLY A 70 -12.15 -4.86 -3.12
C GLY A 70 -12.61 -5.16 -4.55
N PRO A 71 -13.85 -4.82 -4.89
CA PRO A 71 -14.39 -5.10 -6.23
C PRO A 71 -13.67 -4.34 -7.35
N ASN A 72 -13.00 -3.24 -7.02
CA ASN A 72 -12.29 -2.42 -8.00
C ASN A 72 -10.77 -2.58 -7.93
N TRP A 73 -10.28 -3.59 -7.21
CA TRP A 73 -8.84 -3.81 -7.08
C TRP A 73 -8.24 -4.24 -8.42
N THR A 74 -7.11 -3.62 -8.78
CA THR A 74 -6.32 -4.01 -9.94
C THR A 74 -4.86 -4.12 -9.53
N PRO A 75 -4.07 -5.01 -10.18
CA PRO A 75 -2.65 -5.11 -9.86
C PRO A 75 -1.94 -3.78 -10.13
N PRO A 76 -1.10 -3.30 -9.21
CA PRO A 76 -0.29 -2.11 -9.48
C PRO A 76 0.63 -2.30 -10.69
N ALA A 77 0.94 -1.19 -11.37
CA ALA A 77 1.75 -1.23 -12.59
C ALA A 77 3.11 -1.90 -12.35
N PHE A 78 3.73 -1.68 -11.19
CA PHE A 78 5.03 -2.27 -10.92
C PHE A 78 4.98 -3.80 -10.79
N MET A 79 3.81 -4.38 -10.46
CA MET A 79 3.60 -5.82 -10.47
C MET A 79 3.47 -6.37 -11.90
N THR A 80 2.63 -5.72 -12.71
CA THR A 80 2.37 -6.17 -14.08
C THR A 80 3.61 -6.00 -14.97
N ASP A 81 4.40 -4.97 -14.71
CA ASP A 81 5.66 -4.73 -15.42
C ASP A 81 6.81 -5.60 -14.90
N LYS A 82 6.59 -6.34 -13.80
CA LYS A 82 7.61 -7.16 -13.15
C LYS A 82 8.88 -6.39 -12.82
N ARG A 83 8.70 -5.15 -12.39
CA ARG A 83 9.81 -4.20 -12.19
C ARG A 83 10.80 -4.66 -11.12
N TYR A 84 10.33 -5.42 -10.15
CA TYR A 84 11.12 -5.85 -8.99
C TYR A 84 11.30 -7.37 -8.90
N ASP A 85 11.00 -8.06 -9.98
CA ASP A 85 11.18 -9.53 -10.02
C ASP A 85 12.63 -9.93 -10.26
#